data_301f7ee8c67707442613321d4f3aced8
#
_entry.id   301f7ee8c67707442613321d4f3aced8
#
_cell.length_a   1.000
_cell.length_b   1.000
_cell.length_c   1.000
_cell.angle_alpha   90.00
_cell.angle_beta   90.00
_cell.angle_gamma   90.00
#
_symmetry.space_group_name_H-M   'P 1'
#
loop_
_entity.id
_entity.type
_entity.pdbx_description
1 polymer ?
#
loop_
_entity_poly.entity_id
_entity_poly.type
_entity_poly.pdbx_seq_one_letter_code
_entity_poly.pdbx_strand_id
1 'polypeptide(L)'
;MPVLRSLLGGVFTHHPEQCLVTVNPHLGHPLSAGSAPFTLKDEHYFMALDDPQADVFMTTTSEHGEQPGAWRRVEGSGRLAVLTPGHNVEVWLHPSFQALLLNSLRWCGKLL
;
A
#
# COMPACT_ATOMS: atom_id res chain seq x y z
N MET A 1 19.34 0.62 1.97
CA MET A 1 19.42 0.22 3.39
C MET A 1 18.94 -1.23 3.53
N PRO A 2 19.87 -2.18 3.69
CA PRO A 2 19.49 -3.59 3.66
C PRO A 2 18.57 -4.02 4.81
N VAL A 3 18.72 -3.44 5.98
CA VAL A 3 17.87 -3.77 7.14
C VAL A 3 16.43 -3.31 6.90
N LEU A 4 16.24 -2.08 6.42
CA LEU A 4 14.91 -1.57 6.13
C LEU A 4 14.24 -2.35 5.00
N ARG A 5 14.98 -2.67 3.95
CA ARG A 5 14.47 -3.47 2.82
C ARG A 5 14.00 -4.84 3.31
N SER A 6 14.79 -5.51 4.16
CA SER A 6 14.44 -6.80 4.72
C SER A 6 13.18 -6.71 5.59
N LEU A 7 13.08 -5.68 6.42
CA LEU A 7 11.92 -5.46 7.28
C LEU A 7 10.65 -5.22 6.46
N LEU A 8 10.72 -4.34 5.47
CA LEU A 8 9.57 -3.99 4.63
C LEU A 8 9.17 -5.12 3.68
N GLY A 9 10.09 -6.03 3.35
CA GLY A 9 9.85 -7.10 2.38
C GLY A 9 9.92 -6.63 0.94
N GLY A 10 10.43 -5.43 0.70
CA GLY A 10 10.56 -4.85 -0.63
C GLY A 10 11.24 -3.50 -0.60
N VAL A 11 11.42 -2.91 -1.77
CA VAL A 11 12.09 -1.63 -1.94
C VAL A 11 11.45 -0.82 -3.04
N PHE A 12 11.44 0.51 -2.86
CA PHE A 12 11.12 1.47 -3.90
C PHE A 12 12.21 1.45 -4.97
N THR A 13 11.81 1.43 -6.25
CA THR A 13 12.75 1.47 -7.37
C THR A 13 12.76 2.83 -8.07
N HIS A 14 11.61 3.32 -8.47
CA HIS A 14 11.46 4.61 -9.15
C HIS A 14 10.00 5.02 -9.21
N HIS A 15 9.76 6.26 -9.64
CA HIS A 15 8.43 6.73 -10.01
C HIS A 15 8.52 7.59 -11.27
N PRO A 16 7.52 7.53 -12.18
CA PRO A 16 7.39 8.50 -13.27
C PRO A 16 6.97 9.87 -12.73
N GLU A 17 6.82 10.84 -13.63
CA GLU A 17 6.19 12.11 -13.27
C GLU A 17 4.79 11.86 -12.69
N GLN A 18 4.30 12.80 -11.87
CA GLN A 18 2.96 12.68 -11.30
C GLN A 18 1.92 12.45 -12.39
N CYS A 19 1.03 11.52 -12.12
CA CYS A 19 -0.01 11.08 -13.06
C CYS A 19 -1.24 10.63 -12.29
N LEU A 20 -2.30 10.31 -13.01
CA LEU A 20 -3.47 9.71 -12.40
C LEU A 20 -3.15 8.28 -11.97
N VAL A 21 -3.32 8.02 -10.69
CA VAL A 21 -3.09 6.71 -10.08
C VAL A 21 -4.42 6.20 -9.53
N THR A 22 -4.80 5.00 -9.94
CA THR A 22 -5.97 4.31 -9.40
C THR A 22 -5.52 3.40 -8.28
N VAL A 23 -6.11 3.59 -7.11
CA VAL A 23 -5.90 2.73 -5.94
C VAL A 23 -6.99 1.68 -5.95
N ASN A 24 -6.61 0.40 -5.99
CA ASN A 24 -7.52 -0.73 -6.11
C ASN A 24 -7.43 -1.62 -4.85
N PRO A 25 -8.27 -1.38 -3.84
CA PRO A 25 -8.35 -2.29 -2.70
C PRO A 25 -8.86 -3.67 -3.13
N HIS A 26 -8.28 -4.73 -2.57
CA HIS A 26 -8.73 -6.09 -2.87
C HIS A 26 -10.02 -6.39 -2.09
N LEU A 27 -11.11 -6.62 -2.82
CA LEU A 27 -12.40 -6.96 -2.23
C LEU A 27 -12.29 -8.22 -1.37
N GLY A 28 -12.88 -8.16 -0.17
CA GLY A 28 -12.89 -9.29 0.76
C GLY A 28 -11.66 -9.41 1.63
N HIS A 29 -10.60 -8.63 1.37
CA HIS A 29 -9.45 -8.62 2.26
C HIS A 29 -9.78 -7.80 3.53
N PRO A 30 -9.44 -8.30 4.74
CA PRO A 30 -9.80 -7.60 5.99
C PRO A 30 -9.26 -6.17 6.06
N LEU A 31 -8.07 -5.91 5.51
CA LEU A 31 -7.47 -4.57 5.53
C LEU A 31 -8.05 -3.63 4.49
N SER A 32 -8.85 -4.14 3.57
CA SER A 32 -9.55 -3.35 2.55
C SER A 32 -11.01 -3.08 2.91
N ALA A 33 -11.47 -3.49 4.09
CA ALA A 33 -12.85 -3.28 4.52
C ALA A 33 -13.20 -1.79 4.54
N GLY A 34 -14.33 -1.43 3.95
CA GLY A 34 -14.79 -0.04 3.88
C GLY A 34 -14.07 0.84 2.87
N SER A 35 -13.19 0.26 2.06
CA SER A 35 -12.46 0.97 1.01
C SER A 35 -12.99 0.56 -0.37
N ALA A 36 -12.98 1.51 -1.30
CA ALA A 36 -13.38 1.30 -2.69
C ALA A 36 -12.32 1.89 -3.62
N PRO A 37 -12.25 1.45 -4.89
CA PRO A 37 -11.31 2.03 -5.83
C PRO A 37 -11.51 3.53 -6.01
N PHE A 38 -10.41 4.24 -6.13
CA PHE A 38 -10.43 5.69 -6.41
C PHE A 38 -9.21 6.07 -7.24
N THR A 39 -9.34 7.19 -7.97
CA THR A 39 -8.28 7.70 -8.85
C THR A 39 -7.98 9.14 -8.48
N LEU A 40 -6.72 9.42 -8.18
CA LEU A 40 -6.23 10.77 -7.89
C LEU A 40 -4.86 10.96 -8.52
N LYS A 41 -4.48 12.22 -8.74
CA LYS A 41 -3.11 12.55 -9.14
C LYS A 41 -2.16 12.29 -7.97
N ASP A 42 -1.10 11.54 -8.21
CA ASP A 42 -0.09 11.21 -7.21
C ASP A 42 1.19 10.76 -7.91
N GLU A 43 2.23 10.50 -7.14
CA GLU A 43 3.39 9.78 -7.64
C GLU A 43 3.07 8.28 -7.65
N HIS A 44 3.31 7.62 -8.78
CA HIS A 44 3.10 6.18 -8.88
C HIS A 44 4.40 5.45 -8.57
N TYR A 45 4.51 4.91 -7.36
CA TYR A 45 5.72 4.23 -6.92
C TYR A 45 5.80 2.81 -7.46
N PHE A 46 6.92 2.54 -8.13
CA PHE A 46 7.26 1.21 -8.61
C PHE A 46 8.10 0.52 -7.55
N MET A 47 7.66 -0.66 -7.16
CA MET A 47 8.21 -1.38 -6.02
C MET A 47 8.75 -2.74 -6.45
N ALA A 48 9.89 -3.15 -5.91
CA ALA A 48 10.37 -4.52 -6.02
C ALA A 48 10.04 -5.25 -4.71
N LEU A 49 9.13 -6.20 -4.77
CA LEU A 49 8.70 -6.98 -3.63
C LEU A 49 9.60 -8.21 -3.49
N ASP A 50 10.32 -8.31 -2.38
CA ASP A 50 11.29 -9.38 -2.16
C ASP A 50 10.67 -10.60 -1.48
N ASP A 51 9.71 -10.36 -0.59
CA ASP A 51 9.08 -11.42 0.19
C ASP A 51 7.92 -12.05 -0.59
N PRO A 52 8.06 -13.32 -1.01
CA PRO A 52 6.98 -13.98 -1.74
C PRO A 52 5.74 -14.25 -0.88
N GLN A 53 5.86 -14.12 0.45
CA GLN A 53 4.73 -14.30 1.37
C GLN A 53 4.11 -12.99 1.82
N ALA A 54 4.59 -11.86 1.33
CA ALA A 54 3.94 -10.58 1.59
C ALA A 54 2.51 -10.63 1.07
N ASP A 55 1.56 -10.27 1.93
CA ASP A 55 0.14 -10.33 1.63
C ASP A 55 -0.31 -8.97 1.07
N VAL A 56 -0.40 -8.88 -0.24
CA VAL A 56 -0.81 -7.65 -0.94
C VAL A 56 -2.32 -7.50 -0.81
N PHE A 57 -2.78 -6.38 -0.27
CA PHE A 57 -4.21 -6.09 -0.10
C PHE A 57 -4.70 -4.89 -0.91
N MET A 58 -3.83 -4.27 -1.69
CA MET A 58 -4.19 -3.17 -2.59
C MET A 58 -3.15 -3.06 -3.68
N THR A 59 -3.59 -2.80 -4.91
CA THR A 59 -2.71 -2.50 -6.03
C THR A 59 -2.91 -1.07 -6.50
N THR A 60 -1.93 -0.53 -7.19
CA THR A 60 -2.00 0.78 -7.83
C THR A 60 -1.80 0.62 -9.32
N THR A 61 -2.60 1.33 -10.12
CA THR A 61 -2.48 1.31 -11.58
C THR A 61 -2.42 2.72 -12.14
N SER A 62 -1.67 2.87 -13.22
CA SER A 62 -1.59 4.10 -14.00
C SER A 62 -1.35 3.75 -15.47
N GLU A 63 -1.16 4.76 -16.32
CA GLU A 63 -0.72 4.54 -17.70
C GLU A 63 0.61 3.79 -17.79
N HIS A 64 1.39 3.77 -16.71
CA HIS A 64 2.70 3.12 -16.64
C HIS A 64 2.63 1.67 -16.19
N GLY A 65 1.47 1.15 -15.80
CA GLY A 65 1.27 -0.23 -15.40
C GLY A 65 0.69 -0.41 -14.01
N GLU A 66 0.75 -1.64 -13.50
CA GLU A 66 0.23 -2.02 -12.19
C GLU A 66 1.39 -2.35 -11.25
N GLN A 67 1.24 -1.93 -9.99
CA GLN A 67 2.20 -2.19 -8.93
C GLN A 67 1.50 -2.69 -7.66
N PRO A 68 2.20 -3.48 -6.81
CA PRO A 68 1.73 -3.68 -5.45
C PRO A 68 1.73 -2.32 -4.74
N GLY A 69 0.58 -1.95 -4.17
CA GLY A 69 0.39 -0.64 -3.56
C GLY A 69 0.31 -0.68 -2.05
N ALA A 70 -0.05 -1.83 -1.48
CA ALA A 70 -0.03 -2.06 -0.04
C ALA A 70 0.09 -3.55 0.25
N TRP A 71 0.85 -3.89 1.27
CA TRP A 71 0.99 -5.27 1.73
C TRP A 71 1.25 -5.32 3.23
N ARG A 72 1.00 -6.50 3.81
CA ARG A 72 1.28 -6.75 5.21
C ARG A 72 2.20 -7.95 5.38
N ARG A 73 2.95 -7.94 6.47
CA ARG A 73 3.85 -9.01 6.86
C ARG A 73 3.81 -9.20 8.38
N VAL A 74 4.19 -10.38 8.81
CA VAL A 74 4.51 -10.66 10.20
C VAL A 74 6.03 -10.78 10.32
N GLU A 75 6.63 -10.02 11.23
CA GLU A 75 8.07 -10.06 11.49
C GLU A 75 8.28 -10.42 12.96
N GLY A 76 8.72 -11.67 13.22
CA GLY A 76 8.75 -12.19 14.57
C GLY A 76 7.36 -12.19 15.19
N SER A 77 7.19 -11.52 16.32
CA SER A 77 5.89 -11.32 16.96
C SER A 77 5.22 -9.99 16.57
N GLY A 78 5.86 -9.22 15.71
CA GLY A 78 5.37 -7.92 15.25
C GLY A 78 4.64 -8.00 13.93
N ARG A 79 3.85 -6.96 13.65
CA ARG A 79 3.10 -6.81 12.42
C ARG A 79 3.51 -5.54 11.69
N LEU A 80 3.62 -5.65 10.38
CA LEU A 80 4.07 -4.55 9.52
C LEU A 80 3.11 -4.39 8.36
N ALA A 81 2.71 -3.17 8.07
CA ALA A 81 1.95 -2.83 6.88
C ALA A 81 2.66 -1.70 6.12
N VAL A 82 2.68 -1.83 4.80
CA VAL A 82 3.26 -0.83 3.91
C VAL A 82 2.16 -0.33 2.99
N LEU A 83 2.03 1.00 2.88
CA LEU A 83 1.13 1.65 1.94
C LEU A 83 1.96 2.66 1.15
N THR A 84 1.93 2.54 -0.17
CA THR A 84 2.80 3.35 -1.05
C THR A 84 2.19 4.67 -1.50
N PRO A 85 0.85 4.82 -1.69
CA PRO A 85 0.28 6.10 -2.11
C PRO A 85 0.43 7.18 -1.03
N GLY A 86 0.31 8.44 -1.42
CA GLY A 86 0.22 9.51 -0.45
C GLY A 86 1.32 10.57 -0.55
N HIS A 87 1.92 10.76 -1.73
CA HIS A 87 2.76 11.93 -1.94
C HIS A 87 1.91 13.21 -1.87
N ASN A 88 0.74 13.20 -2.49
CA ASN A 88 -0.17 14.34 -2.49
C ASN A 88 -1.17 14.24 -1.34
N VAL A 89 -1.50 15.39 -0.73
CA VAL A 89 -2.39 15.45 0.43
C VAL A 89 -3.81 14.97 0.11
N GLU A 90 -4.26 15.12 -1.12
CA GLU A 90 -5.60 14.68 -1.55
C GLU A 90 -5.81 13.19 -1.34
N VAL A 91 -4.75 12.38 -1.46
CA VAL A 91 -4.81 10.94 -1.18
C VAL A 91 -5.13 10.72 0.31
N TRP A 92 -4.45 11.43 1.20
CA TRP A 92 -4.66 11.32 2.65
C TRP A 92 -6.05 11.74 3.08
N LEU A 93 -6.68 12.66 2.33
CA LEU A 93 -8.02 13.15 2.64
C LEU A 93 -9.12 12.25 2.06
N HIS A 94 -8.78 11.30 1.20
CA HIS A 94 -9.78 10.44 0.58
C HIS A 94 -10.28 9.38 1.57
N PRO A 95 -11.62 9.22 1.75
CA PRO A 95 -12.17 8.29 2.74
C PRO A 95 -11.74 6.84 2.53
N SER A 96 -11.59 6.41 1.28
CA SER A 96 -11.16 5.05 0.97
C SER A 96 -9.71 4.79 1.36
N PHE A 97 -8.82 5.79 1.22
CA PHE A 97 -7.45 5.68 1.71
C PHE A 97 -7.42 5.67 3.24
N GLN A 98 -8.23 6.52 3.86
CA GLN A 98 -8.33 6.56 5.33
C GLN A 98 -8.80 5.23 5.90
N ALA A 99 -9.72 4.54 5.22
CA ALA A 99 -10.14 3.19 5.63
C ALA A 99 -8.99 2.19 5.57
N LEU A 100 -8.21 2.20 4.49
CA LEU A 100 -7.03 1.34 4.37
C LEU A 100 -6.02 1.63 5.48
N LEU A 101 -5.74 2.89 5.74
CA LEU A 101 -4.79 3.30 6.77
C LEU A 101 -5.27 2.89 8.16
N LEU A 102 -6.53 3.13 8.49
CA LEU A 102 -7.09 2.78 9.80
C LEU A 102 -7.07 1.27 10.02
N ASN A 103 -7.48 0.49 9.02
CA ASN A 103 -7.44 -0.98 9.11
C ASN A 103 -6.01 -1.48 9.33
N SER A 104 -5.04 -0.89 8.63
CA SER A 104 -3.63 -1.24 8.77
C SER A 104 -3.11 -0.93 10.18
N LEU A 105 -3.46 0.24 10.72
CA LEU A 105 -3.10 0.62 12.09
C LEU A 105 -3.70 -0.32 13.12
N ARG A 106 -4.97 -0.67 12.96
CA ARG A 106 -5.65 -1.62 13.87
C ARG A 106 -5.00 -3.00 13.81
N TRP A 107 -4.70 -3.47 12.61
CA TRP A 107 -4.05 -4.77 12.45
C TRP A 107 -2.66 -4.77 13.08
N CYS A 108 -1.85 -3.74 12.86
CA CYS A 108 -0.53 -3.62 13.46
C CYS A 108 -0.60 -3.55 14.99
N GLY A 109 -1.64 -2.93 15.53
CA GLY A 109 -1.90 -2.85 16.98
C GLY A 109 -2.61 -4.09 17.54
N LYS A 110 -2.83 -5.11 16.72
CA LYS A 110 -3.51 -6.36 17.11
C LYS A 110 -4.95 -6.14 17.61
N LEU A 111 -5.64 -5.17 17.00
CA LEU A 111 -7.07 -4.91 17.22
C LEU A 111 -7.93 -5.49 16.09
N LEU A 112 -7.29 -6.10 15.14
CA LEU A 112 -7.89 -6.77 13.99
C LEU A 112 -7.26 -8.13 13.81
#